data_84dd1929057138a5b80bca456556e0f6
#
_entry.id   84dd1929057138a5b80bca456556e0f6
#
_cell.length_a   1.000
_cell.length_b   1.000
_cell.length_c   1.000
_cell.angle_alpha   90.00
_cell.angle_beta   90.00
_cell.angle_gamma   90.00
#
_symmetry.space_group_name_H-M   'P 1'
#
loop_
_entity.id
_entity.type
_entity.pdbx_description
1 polymer ?
#
loop_
_entity_poly.entity_id
_entity_poly.type
_entity_poly.pdbx_seq_one_letter_code
_entity_poly.pdbx_strand_id
1 'polypeptide(L)'
;MDIKLYSHHKDLLNVSMKKNNSNEVGFFWNLNNLDEIFVVKGNQKSISLSDDVLRNWIKTAPKYSIVVMHNHPRNGMFSGADLKSFVDYVSIYAMTAVCNDGTIYSIHKTETFDPIALMVYYNDGIKNTGEYSGIKNVAKNASKIGIKYKCSIKRRD
;
A
#
# COMPACT_ATOMS: atom_id res chain seq x y z
N MET A 1 -2.87 0.24 -16.13
CA MET A 1 -1.71 0.26 -15.19
C MET A 1 -0.49 0.60 -16.00
N ASP A 2 0.36 1.51 -15.52
CA ASP A 2 1.59 1.88 -16.22
C ASP A 2 2.54 0.67 -16.27
N ILE A 3 3.14 0.42 -17.45
CA ILE A 3 4.07 -0.71 -17.68
C ILE A 3 5.26 -0.67 -16.71
N LYS A 4 5.74 0.52 -16.34
CA LYS A 4 6.78 0.70 -15.34
C LYS A 4 6.36 0.18 -13.96
N LEU A 5 5.14 0.49 -13.53
CA LEU A 5 4.62 0.03 -12.25
C LEU A 5 4.55 -1.51 -12.17
N TYR A 6 4.19 -2.15 -13.28
CA TYR A 6 4.13 -3.61 -13.36
C TYR A 6 5.51 -4.27 -13.26
N SER A 7 6.55 -3.68 -13.87
CA SER A 7 7.92 -4.20 -13.76
C SER A 7 8.42 -4.16 -12.31
N HIS A 8 8.15 -3.07 -11.59
CA HIS A 8 8.54 -2.91 -10.19
C HIS A 8 7.84 -3.92 -9.25
N HIS A 9 6.59 -4.29 -9.53
CA HIS A 9 5.94 -5.36 -8.76
C HIS A 9 6.63 -6.71 -8.95
N LYS A 10 7.12 -7.02 -10.17
CA LYS A 10 7.92 -8.23 -10.40
C LYS A 10 9.25 -8.20 -9.64
N ASP A 11 9.93 -7.05 -9.66
CA ASP A 11 11.19 -6.87 -8.93
C ASP A 11 10.98 -7.04 -7.43
N LEU A 12 9.90 -6.48 -6.90
CA LEU A 12 9.52 -6.61 -5.50
C LEU A 12 9.27 -8.07 -5.10
N LEU A 13 8.51 -8.82 -5.91
CA LEU A 13 8.29 -10.25 -5.67
C LEU A 13 9.59 -11.05 -5.74
N ASN A 14 10.49 -10.73 -6.69
CA ASN A 14 11.79 -11.36 -6.78
C ASN A 14 12.66 -11.09 -5.53
N VAL A 15 12.66 -9.86 -5.02
CA VAL A 15 13.37 -9.52 -3.78
C VAL A 15 12.78 -10.25 -2.59
N SER A 16 11.46 -10.33 -2.49
CA SER A 16 10.77 -11.10 -1.45
C SER A 16 11.21 -12.57 -1.46
N MET A 17 11.09 -13.24 -2.60
CA MET A 17 11.42 -14.67 -2.73
C MET A 17 12.90 -14.95 -2.51
N LYS A 18 13.80 -14.19 -3.15
CA LYS A 18 15.24 -14.51 -3.19
C LYS A 18 16.02 -13.95 -2.01
N LYS A 19 15.56 -12.86 -1.39
CA LYS A 19 16.34 -12.11 -0.38
C LYS A 19 15.64 -11.96 0.96
N ASN A 20 14.39 -12.39 1.09
CA ASN A 20 13.61 -12.26 2.32
C ASN A 20 12.70 -13.47 2.61
N ASN A 21 13.06 -14.66 2.15
CA ASN A 21 12.34 -15.92 2.43
C ASN A 21 10.83 -15.84 2.15
N SER A 22 10.44 -15.15 1.08
CA SER A 22 9.05 -14.89 0.70
C SER A 22 8.23 -14.10 1.74
N ASN A 23 8.88 -13.39 2.65
CA ASN A 23 8.23 -12.45 3.56
C ASN A 23 7.89 -11.13 2.87
N GLU A 24 7.19 -10.25 3.56
CA GLU A 24 6.89 -8.93 3.04
C GLU A 24 8.14 -8.11 2.74
N VAL A 25 8.11 -7.38 1.65
CA VAL A 25 9.10 -6.39 1.25
C VAL A 25 8.35 -5.14 0.81
N GLY A 26 8.85 -3.97 1.18
CA GLY A 26 8.31 -2.70 0.75
C GLY A 26 9.33 -1.89 -0.04
N PHE A 27 8.86 -1.28 -1.11
CA PHE A 27 9.56 -0.28 -1.89
C PHE A 27 8.89 1.07 -1.67
N PHE A 28 9.66 2.06 -1.24
CA PHE A 28 9.21 3.42 -1.01
C PHE A 28 9.87 4.33 -2.04
N TRP A 29 9.08 4.88 -2.94
CA TRP A 29 9.53 5.67 -4.09
C TRP A 29 9.23 7.13 -3.91
N ASN A 30 10.21 7.99 -4.25
CA ASN A 30 9.98 9.41 -4.36
C ASN A 30 9.56 9.77 -5.79
N LEU A 31 8.34 10.27 -5.97
CA LEU A 31 7.84 10.69 -7.28
C LEU A 31 8.58 11.91 -7.87
N ASN A 32 9.22 12.71 -7.01
CA ASN A 32 10.01 13.87 -7.43
C ASN A 32 11.45 13.51 -7.79
N ASN A 33 11.91 12.32 -7.37
CA ASN A 33 13.22 11.78 -7.70
C ASN A 33 13.14 10.25 -7.77
N LEU A 34 12.92 9.72 -8.96
CA LEU A 34 12.67 8.29 -9.18
C LEU A 34 13.88 7.40 -8.88
N ASP A 35 15.07 7.97 -8.73
CA ASP A 35 16.27 7.24 -8.31
C ASP A 35 16.33 7.06 -6.79
N GLU A 36 15.52 7.80 -6.04
CA GLU A 36 15.43 7.71 -4.59
C GLU A 36 14.39 6.66 -4.20
N ILE A 37 14.89 5.51 -3.76
CA ILE A 37 14.08 4.38 -3.33
C ILE A 37 14.62 3.80 -2.02
N PHE A 38 13.71 3.53 -1.07
CA PHE A 38 14.00 2.73 0.11
C PHE A 38 13.42 1.33 -0.03
N VAL A 39 14.23 0.31 0.29
CA VAL A 39 13.80 -1.08 0.30
C VAL A 39 13.75 -1.56 1.75
N VAL A 40 12.58 -1.97 2.20
CA VAL A 40 12.35 -2.44 3.58
C VAL A 40 11.98 -3.91 3.55
N LYS A 41 12.66 -4.73 4.34
CA LYS A 41 12.35 -6.14 4.54
C LYS A 41 11.49 -6.28 5.79
N GLY A 42 10.33 -6.89 5.64
CA GLY A 42 9.41 -7.20 6.72
C GLY A 42 9.42 -8.67 7.11
N ASN A 43 8.39 -9.07 7.83
CA ASN A 43 8.09 -10.47 8.17
C ASN A 43 6.89 -10.98 7.35
N GLN A 44 6.27 -12.08 7.75
CA GLN A 44 5.12 -12.67 7.04
C GLN A 44 3.83 -11.82 7.09
N LYS A 45 3.79 -10.78 7.92
CA LYS A 45 2.55 -10.05 8.22
C LYS A 45 2.66 -8.55 8.04
N SER A 46 3.87 -7.99 8.05
CA SER A 46 4.04 -6.54 8.06
C SER A 46 5.44 -6.08 7.67
N ILE A 47 5.50 -4.86 7.16
CA ILE A 47 6.73 -4.08 7.01
C ILE A 47 6.82 -3.15 8.23
N SER A 48 7.96 -3.16 8.90
CA SER A 48 8.20 -2.24 10.02
C SER A 48 8.76 -0.91 9.54
N LEU A 49 8.12 0.18 9.93
CA LEU A 49 8.65 1.55 9.79
C LEU A 49 9.48 1.96 11.03
N SER A 50 10.14 0.99 11.68
CA SER A 50 10.97 1.24 12.87
C SER A 50 12.30 1.92 12.54
N ASP A 51 12.73 1.90 11.28
CA ASP A 51 13.93 2.62 10.83
C ASP A 51 13.72 4.12 10.92
N ASP A 52 14.54 4.80 11.72
CA ASP A 52 14.40 6.24 11.98
C ASP A 52 14.71 7.08 10.73
N VAL A 53 15.61 6.63 9.86
CA VAL A 53 15.97 7.34 8.63
C VAL A 53 14.78 7.32 7.68
N LEU A 54 14.21 6.14 7.42
CA LEU A 54 13.03 5.99 6.57
C LEU A 54 11.84 6.76 7.13
N ARG A 55 11.57 6.63 8.42
CA ARG A 55 10.45 7.33 9.06
C ARG A 55 10.58 8.84 9.00
N ASN A 56 11.79 9.37 9.23
CA ASN A 56 12.06 10.79 9.12
C ASN A 56 11.89 11.27 7.67
N TRP A 57 12.40 10.51 6.71
CA TRP A 57 12.24 10.81 5.29
C TRP A 57 10.76 10.85 4.88
N ILE A 58 9.95 9.87 5.28
CA ILE A 58 8.49 9.86 5.00
C ILE A 58 7.80 11.08 5.63
N LYS A 59 8.17 11.46 6.88
CA LYS A 59 7.56 12.60 7.58
C LYS A 59 7.91 13.95 6.97
N THR A 60 9.11 14.08 6.41
CA THR A 60 9.62 15.35 5.88
C THR A 60 9.44 15.52 4.39
N ALA A 61 9.12 14.45 3.68
CA ALA A 61 8.86 14.49 2.24
C ALA A 61 7.64 15.36 1.90
N PRO A 62 7.62 16.00 0.71
CA PRO A 62 6.50 16.81 0.27
C PRO A 62 5.18 16.03 0.25
N LYS A 63 4.07 16.76 0.41
CA LYS A 63 2.73 16.17 0.30
C LYS A 63 2.58 15.40 -1.01
N TYR A 64 2.07 14.16 -0.91
CA TYR A 64 1.76 13.30 -2.06
C TYR A 64 2.96 12.98 -2.97
N SER A 65 4.16 12.88 -2.41
CA SER A 65 5.39 12.61 -3.16
C SER A 65 5.87 11.17 -3.09
N ILE A 66 5.28 10.32 -2.24
CA ILE A 66 5.75 8.95 -2.02
C ILE A 66 4.72 7.94 -2.50
N VAL A 67 5.20 6.93 -3.24
CA VAL A 67 4.46 5.70 -3.54
C VAL A 67 5.07 4.56 -2.73
N VAL A 68 4.22 3.82 -2.03
CA VAL A 68 4.59 2.61 -1.29
C VAL A 68 4.12 1.39 -2.06
N MET A 69 5.03 0.51 -2.41
CA MET A 69 4.73 -0.80 -3.00
C MET A 69 5.15 -1.88 -2.03
N HIS A 70 4.29 -2.87 -1.78
CA HIS A 70 4.65 -4.03 -0.97
C HIS A 70 3.95 -5.29 -1.49
N ASN A 71 4.43 -6.45 -1.05
CA ASN A 71 3.79 -7.73 -1.37
C ASN A 71 3.02 -8.27 -0.18
N HIS A 72 1.95 -9.00 -0.49
CA HIS A 72 1.18 -9.76 0.50
C HIS A 72 1.39 -11.28 0.28
N PRO A 73 2.25 -11.95 1.08
CA PRO A 73 2.53 -13.37 0.91
C PRO A 73 1.30 -14.27 1.06
N ARG A 74 0.31 -13.83 1.81
CA ARG A 74 -0.93 -14.56 2.10
C ARG A 74 -2.10 -14.23 1.18
N ASN A 75 -1.86 -13.52 0.09
CA ASN A 75 -2.90 -13.11 -0.85
C ASN A 75 -4.09 -12.42 -0.17
N GLY A 76 -3.97 -11.16 0.12
CA GLY A 76 -5.02 -10.36 0.77
C GLY A 76 -5.03 -8.92 0.31
N MET A 77 -6.13 -8.24 0.60
CA MET A 77 -6.25 -6.79 0.44
C MET A 77 -5.34 -6.07 1.45
N PHE A 78 -5.29 -4.75 1.43
CA PHE A 78 -4.57 -3.96 2.43
C PHE A 78 -4.98 -4.33 3.86
N SER A 79 -4.01 -4.34 4.76
CA SER A 79 -4.24 -4.51 6.20
C SER A 79 -4.66 -3.18 6.84
N GLY A 80 -5.17 -3.26 8.07
CA GLY A 80 -5.43 -2.06 8.88
C GLY A 80 -4.17 -1.24 9.15
N ALA A 81 -3.01 -1.91 9.30
CA ALA A 81 -1.71 -1.25 9.44
C ALA A 81 -1.30 -0.48 8.17
N ASP A 82 -1.59 -1.03 6.99
CA ASP A 82 -1.36 -0.35 5.71
C ASP A 82 -2.20 0.92 5.62
N LEU A 83 -3.50 0.81 5.91
CA LEU A 83 -4.40 1.96 5.89
C LEU A 83 -4.02 3.01 6.95
N LYS A 84 -3.57 2.57 8.13
CA LYS A 84 -3.09 3.50 9.14
C LYS A 84 -1.87 4.29 8.64
N SER A 85 -0.89 3.64 8.05
CA SER A 85 0.26 4.31 7.45
C SER A 85 -0.15 5.26 6.32
N PHE A 86 -1.09 4.83 5.48
CA PHE A 86 -1.63 5.64 4.39
C PHE A 86 -2.31 6.92 4.90
N VAL A 87 -3.00 6.85 6.03
CA VAL A 87 -3.66 8.00 6.67
C VAL A 87 -2.66 8.90 7.40
N ASP A 88 -1.76 8.31 8.20
CA ASP A 88 -0.87 9.05 9.11
C ASP A 88 0.19 9.89 8.37
N TYR A 89 0.60 9.45 7.17
CA TYR A 89 1.64 10.14 6.41
C TYR A 89 1.06 10.90 5.21
N VAL A 90 1.05 12.22 5.31
CA VAL A 90 0.56 13.11 4.24
C VAL A 90 1.40 13.02 2.96
N SER A 91 2.67 12.64 3.08
CA SER A 91 3.58 12.45 1.95
C SER A 91 3.23 11.23 1.09
N ILE A 92 2.61 10.20 1.67
CA ILE A 92 2.20 9.02 0.91
C ILE A 92 1.03 9.40 0.01
N TYR A 93 1.28 9.36 -1.30
CA TYR A 93 0.28 9.58 -2.35
C TYR A 93 -0.50 8.32 -2.66
N ALA A 94 0.23 7.22 -2.87
CA ALA A 94 -0.35 5.96 -3.31
C ALA A 94 0.30 4.77 -2.60
N MET A 95 -0.45 3.69 -2.49
CA MET A 95 0.01 2.41 -1.98
C MET A 95 -0.46 1.29 -2.89
N THR A 96 0.39 0.31 -3.14
CA THR A 96 0.05 -0.91 -3.87
C THR A 96 0.45 -2.14 -3.09
N ALA A 97 -0.37 -3.19 -3.16
CA ALA A 97 -0.07 -4.51 -2.63
C ALA A 97 -0.15 -5.54 -3.75
N VAL A 98 0.94 -6.27 -3.99
CA VAL A 98 0.97 -7.36 -4.95
C VAL A 98 0.94 -8.70 -4.22
N CYS A 99 0.00 -9.56 -4.61
CA CYS A 99 -0.17 -10.91 -4.09
C CYS A 99 0.65 -11.93 -4.87
N ASN A 100 0.93 -13.09 -4.25
CA ASN A 100 1.67 -14.18 -4.93
C ASN A 100 0.93 -14.75 -6.14
N ASP A 101 -0.40 -14.65 -6.20
CA ASP A 101 -1.21 -15.03 -7.36
C ASP A 101 -1.19 -13.99 -8.49
N GLY A 102 -0.49 -12.87 -8.30
CA GLY A 102 -0.39 -11.78 -9.26
C GLY A 102 -1.52 -10.76 -9.17
N THR A 103 -2.45 -10.89 -8.22
CA THR A 103 -3.46 -9.85 -7.94
C THR A 103 -2.76 -8.61 -7.40
N ILE A 104 -3.15 -7.43 -7.90
CA ILE A 104 -2.62 -6.16 -7.44
C ILE A 104 -3.77 -5.29 -6.94
N TYR A 105 -3.66 -4.86 -5.70
CA TYR A 105 -4.51 -3.84 -5.11
C TYR A 105 -3.79 -2.49 -5.16
N SER A 106 -4.51 -1.43 -5.47
CA SER A 106 -3.96 -0.07 -5.44
C SER A 106 -4.96 0.91 -4.84
N ILE A 107 -4.43 1.85 -4.07
CA ILE A 107 -5.15 2.96 -3.47
C ILE A 107 -4.34 4.24 -3.65
N HIS A 108 -4.97 5.34 -4.04
CA HIS A 108 -4.30 6.63 -4.04
C HIS A 108 -5.22 7.77 -3.62
N LYS A 109 -4.62 8.78 -3.00
CA LYS A 109 -5.29 9.98 -2.53
C LYS A 109 -5.63 10.89 -3.71
N THR A 110 -6.80 11.52 -3.64
CA THR A 110 -7.17 12.62 -4.52
C THR A 110 -7.05 13.94 -3.76
N GLU A 111 -7.32 15.06 -4.42
CA GLU A 111 -7.34 16.39 -3.78
C GLU A 111 -8.37 16.50 -2.66
N THR A 112 -9.45 15.71 -2.75
CA THR A 112 -10.54 15.69 -1.77
C THR A 112 -10.37 14.60 -0.70
N PHE A 113 -9.18 14.04 -0.54
CA PHE A 113 -8.93 12.98 0.44
C PHE A 113 -9.24 13.42 1.87
N ASP A 114 -10.11 12.66 2.52
CA ASP A 114 -10.50 12.84 3.92
C ASP A 114 -10.02 11.63 4.75
N PRO A 115 -8.94 11.79 5.56
CA PRO A 115 -8.42 10.73 6.42
C PRO A 115 -9.39 10.29 7.51
N ILE A 116 -10.24 11.21 8.01
CA ILE A 116 -11.24 10.91 9.04
C ILE A 116 -12.32 10.03 8.43
N ALA A 117 -12.84 10.38 7.25
CA ALA A 117 -13.83 9.58 6.55
C ALA A 117 -13.31 8.17 6.26
N LEU A 118 -12.04 8.01 5.86
CA LEU A 118 -11.44 6.70 5.65
C LEU A 118 -11.52 5.84 6.91
N MET A 119 -11.09 6.39 8.04
CA MET A 119 -11.09 5.65 9.32
C MET A 119 -12.51 5.34 9.81
N VAL A 120 -13.47 6.24 9.60
CA VAL A 120 -14.89 6.00 9.93
C VAL A 120 -15.43 4.81 9.12
N TYR A 121 -15.27 4.81 7.80
CA TYR A 121 -15.74 3.72 6.95
C TYR A 121 -15.03 2.40 7.25
N TYR A 122 -13.73 2.44 7.54
CA TYR A 122 -12.98 1.25 7.93
C TYR A 122 -13.52 0.65 9.25
N ASN A 123 -13.66 1.48 10.29
CA ASN A 123 -14.13 1.05 11.59
C ASN A 123 -15.58 0.54 11.56
N ASP A 124 -16.46 1.18 10.79
CA ASP A 124 -17.83 0.71 10.62
C ASP A 124 -17.89 -0.65 9.92
N GLY A 125 -17.00 -0.89 8.95
CA GLY A 125 -16.89 -2.19 8.31
C GLY A 125 -16.42 -3.30 9.26
N ILE A 126 -15.43 -3.01 10.13
CA ILE A 126 -14.91 -3.99 11.11
C ILE A 126 -15.97 -4.49 12.07
N LYS A 127 -16.85 -3.61 12.53
CA LYS A 127 -17.91 -3.94 13.52
C LYS A 127 -18.75 -5.14 13.11
N ASN A 128 -18.83 -5.44 11.80
CA ASN A 128 -19.70 -6.50 11.31
C ASN A 128 -19.00 -7.86 11.20
N THR A 129 -17.80 -7.96 10.62
CA THR A 129 -17.16 -9.26 10.31
C THR A 129 -15.63 -9.23 10.27
N GLY A 130 -14.97 -8.22 10.85
CA GLY A 130 -13.51 -8.14 10.95
C GLY A 130 -12.82 -7.29 9.87
N GLU A 131 -11.50 -7.34 9.84
CA GLU A 131 -10.63 -6.44 9.06
C GLU A 131 -10.93 -6.42 7.55
N TYR A 132 -11.23 -7.59 6.96
CA TYR A 132 -11.57 -7.71 5.55
C TYR A 132 -12.82 -6.88 5.18
N SER A 133 -13.83 -6.85 6.05
CA SER A 133 -15.04 -6.03 5.86
C SER A 133 -14.76 -4.54 6.00
N GLY A 134 -13.80 -4.15 6.84
CA GLY A 134 -13.33 -2.78 6.94
C GLY A 134 -12.77 -2.28 5.61
N ILE A 135 -11.87 -3.06 4.99
CA ILE A 135 -11.28 -2.73 3.69
C ILE A 135 -12.33 -2.68 2.58
N LYS A 136 -13.25 -3.64 2.54
CA LYS A 136 -14.36 -3.64 1.56
C LYS A 136 -15.23 -2.40 1.70
N ASN A 137 -15.52 -1.96 2.92
CA ASN A 137 -16.32 -0.77 3.15
C ASN A 137 -15.60 0.50 2.68
N VAL A 138 -14.29 0.60 2.90
CA VAL A 138 -13.45 1.67 2.35
C VAL A 138 -13.49 1.66 0.82
N ALA A 139 -13.27 0.52 0.18
CA ALA A 139 -13.30 0.39 -1.27
C ALA A 139 -14.66 0.78 -1.88
N LYS A 140 -15.76 0.36 -1.25
CA LYS A 140 -17.14 0.69 -1.67
C LYS A 140 -17.43 2.20 -1.58
N ASN A 141 -16.83 2.89 -0.63
CA ASN A 141 -17.04 4.32 -0.38
C ASN A 141 -15.87 5.19 -0.86
N ALA A 142 -15.02 4.68 -1.73
CA ALA A 142 -13.79 5.33 -2.17
C ALA A 142 -14.00 6.79 -2.65
N SER A 143 -15.02 7.05 -3.46
CA SER A 143 -15.32 8.40 -3.94
C SER A 143 -15.71 9.38 -2.84
N LYS A 144 -16.42 8.90 -1.80
CA LYS A 144 -16.81 9.72 -0.64
C LYS A 144 -15.62 10.03 0.28
N ILE A 145 -14.62 9.15 0.29
CA ILE A 145 -13.38 9.30 1.06
C ILE A 145 -12.37 10.18 0.30
N GLY A 146 -12.55 10.40 -0.99
CA GLY A 146 -11.59 11.09 -1.84
C GLY A 146 -10.37 10.24 -2.18
N ILE A 147 -10.56 8.95 -2.41
CA ILE A 147 -9.55 8.01 -2.88
C ILE A 147 -9.99 7.35 -4.19
N LYS A 148 -9.01 6.83 -4.93
CA LYS A 148 -9.25 5.84 -5.99
C LYS A 148 -8.74 4.49 -5.53
N TYR A 149 -9.60 3.49 -5.59
CA TYR A 149 -9.29 2.10 -5.25
C TYR A 149 -9.43 1.23 -6.50
N LYS A 150 -8.44 0.36 -6.75
CA LYS A 150 -8.47 -0.58 -7.87
C LYS A 150 -7.96 -1.95 -7.42
N CYS A 151 -8.57 -2.98 -7.99
CA CYS A 151 -8.10 -4.36 -7.92
C CYS A 151 -7.89 -4.86 -9.35
N SER A 152 -6.68 -5.27 -9.67
CA SER A 152 -6.34 -5.87 -10.96
C SER A 152 -6.03 -7.35 -10.75
N ILE A 153 -6.88 -8.22 -11.24
CA ILE A 153 -6.66 -9.68 -11.19
C ILE A 153 -5.94 -10.06 -12.47
N LYS A 154 -4.82 -10.79 -12.36
CA LYS A 154 -4.16 -11.35 -13.52
C LYS A 154 -5.08 -12.43 -14.11
N ARG A 155 -5.64 -12.18 -15.31
CA ARG A 155 -6.30 -13.25 -16.05
C ARG A 155 -5.26 -14.33 -16.31
N ARG A 156 -5.56 -15.56 -15.94
CA ARG A 156 -4.79 -16.72 -16.42
C ARG A 156 -5.16 -16.88 -17.90
N ASP A 157 -4.22 -16.51 -18.76
CA ASP A 157 -4.27 -16.90 -20.17
C ASP A 157 -3.98 -18.39 -20.27
#